data_eea185cfecb4df6e9dbd90101d05c1cf
#
_entry.id   eea185cfecb4df6e9dbd90101d05c1cf
#
_cell.length_a   1.000
_cell.length_b   1.000
_cell.length_c   1.000
_cell.angle_alpha   90.00
_cell.angle_beta   90.00
_cell.angle_gamma   90.00
#
_symmetry.space_group_name_H-M   'P 1'
#
loop_
_entity.id
_entity.type
_entity.pdbx_description
1 polymer ?
#
loop_
_entity_poly.entity_id
_entity_poly.type
_entity_poly.pdbx_seq_one_letter_code
_entity_poly.pdbx_strand_id
1 'polypeptide(L)'
;MMTTRNDHRIDPVCGAEVPAHQNETVYLSIHYAFCSQQCRDRFVAHPHLYVGLPGRKAPKQEGREVLKRRRLHLDPALSSEQASLLSDALATMTGVKKVFAEGDKVELTYDLLLVSAEQIEAKIAEICLCLGNGWLERIRYAFVHYQEECEVGNLEVQEPHVYGGGR
;
A
#
# COMPACT_ATOMS: atom_id res chain seq x y z
N MET A 1 -16.50 -28.45 27.20
CA MET A 1 -16.42 -26.98 27.03
C MET A 1 -15.18 -26.67 26.24
N MET A 2 -15.33 -26.48 24.92
CA MET A 2 -14.23 -26.04 24.07
C MET A 2 -14.05 -24.53 24.29
N THR A 3 -12.96 -24.16 24.95
CA THR A 3 -12.52 -22.77 25.05
C THR A 3 -12.04 -22.36 23.65
N THR A 4 -12.89 -21.65 22.91
CA THR A 4 -12.45 -20.94 21.70
C THR A 4 -11.44 -19.89 22.15
N ARG A 5 -10.13 -20.21 22.07
CA ARG A 5 -9.12 -19.18 22.11
C ARG A 5 -9.44 -18.24 20.96
N ASN A 6 -9.81 -17.02 21.32
CA ASN A 6 -9.96 -15.91 20.39
C ASN A 6 -8.54 -15.60 19.88
N ASP A 7 -8.10 -16.33 18.85
CA ASP A 7 -6.74 -16.23 18.32
C ASP A 7 -6.73 -15.06 17.37
N HIS A 8 -6.36 -13.87 17.89
CA HIS A 8 -6.17 -12.66 17.11
C HIS A 8 -4.69 -12.46 16.83
N ARG A 9 -4.39 -11.88 15.68
CA ARG A 9 -3.05 -11.48 15.27
C ARG A 9 -3.03 -10.02 14.87
N ILE A 10 -1.85 -9.44 14.91
CA ILE A 10 -1.65 -8.07 14.43
C ILE A 10 -1.22 -8.12 12.97
N ASP A 11 -1.96 -7.43 12.11
CA ASP A 11 -1.59 -7.19 10.72
C ASP A 11 -0.25 -6.43 10.67
N PRO A 12 0.81 -7.00 10.12
CA PRO A 12 2.14 -6.37 10.13
C PRO A 12 2.23 -5.12 9.26
N VAL A 13 1.28 -4.94 8.33
CA VAL A 13 1.24 -3.79 7.43
C VAL A 13 0.59 -2.58 8.08
N CYS A 14 -0.64 -2.72 8.58
CA CYS A 14 -1.41 -1.60 9.11
C CYS A 14 -1.51 -1.57 10.65
N GLY A 15 -1.15 -2.66 11.34
CA GLY A 15 -1.23 -2.76 12.80
C GLY A 15 -2.62 -3.08 13.35
N ALA A 16 -3.59 -3.41 12.50
CA ALA A 16 -4.93 -3.79 12.93
C ALA A 16 -4.92 -5.18 13.60
N GLU A 17 -5.76 -5.35 14.62
CA GLU A 17 -6.02 -6.66 15.23
C GLU A 17 -7.04 -7.41 14.37
N VAL A 18 -6.70 -8.64 13.97
CA VAL A 18 -7.49 -9.46 13.03
C VAL A 18 -7.56 -10.91 13.48
N PRO A 19 -8.61 -11.66 13.09
CA PRO A 19 -8.66 -13.10 13.31
C PRO A 19 -7.48 -13.82 12.66
N ALA A 20 -6.92 -14.83 13.31
CA ALA A 20 -5.68 -15.51 12.91
C ALA A 20 -5.68 -16.09 11.50
N HIS A 21 -6.86 -16.41 10.95
CA HIS A 21 -7.01 -17.03 9.63
C HIS A 21 -7.54 -16.06 8.56
N GLN A 22 -7.65 -14.78 8.89
CA GLN A 22 -8.14 -13.79 7.93
C GLN A 22 -7.04 -13.40 6.94
N ASN A 23 -7.30 -13.57 5.64
CA ASN A 23 -6.36 -13.25 4.55
C ASN A 23 -4.93 -13.75 4.82
N GLU A 24 -4.78 -14.95 5.39
CA GLU A 24 -3.51 -15.44 5.88
C GLU A 24 -2.47 -15.69 4.78
N THR A 25 -1.20 -15.59 5.16
CA THR A 25 -0.05 -16.07 4.38
C THR A 25 1.03 -16.63 5.30
N VAL A 26 1.94 -17.42 4.73
CA VAL A 26 3.09 -17.96 5.46
C VAL A 26 4.37 -17.34 4.91
N TYR A 27 5.19 -16.80 5.79
CA TYR A 27 6.50 -16.27 5.46
C TYR A 27 7.52 -16.70 6.53
N LEU A 28 8.65 -17.30 6.11
CA LEU A 28 9.66 -17.88 7.00
C LEU A 28 9.08 -18.84 8.06
N SER A 29 8.14 -19.69 7.66
CA SER A 29 7.42 -20.64 8.52
C SER A 29 6.55 -20.00 9.61
N ILE A 30 6.29 -18.70 9.53
CA ILE A 30 5.41 -17.95 10.44
C ILE A 30 4.12 -17.61 9.68
N HIS A 31 2.98 -17.85 10.34
CA HIS A 31 1.67 -17.48 9.80
C HIS A 31 1.33 -16.03 10.13
N TYR A 32 0.99 -15.26 9.14
CA TYR A 32 0.55 -13.86 9.24
C TYR A 32 -0.90 -13.75 8.80
N ALA A 33 -1.66 -12.88 9.46
CA ALA A 33 -3.04 -12.56 9.13
C ALA A 33 -3.16 -11.06 8.80
N PHE A 34 -4.08 -10.71 7.90
CA PHE A 34 -4.22 -9.35 7.38
C PHE A 34 -5.67 -8.88 7.41
N CYS A 35 -5.85 -7.58 7.63
CA CYS A 35 -7.18 -6.98 7.67
C CYS A 35 -7.88 -7.00 6.30
N SER A 36 -7.10 -7.01 5.22
CA SER A 36 -7.59 -6.95 3.84
C SER A 36 -6.64 -7.64 2.87
N GLN A 37 -7.15 -7.92 1.68
CA GLN A 37 -6.34 -8.41 0.57
C GLN A 37 -5.24 -7.40 0.18
N GLN A 38 -5.53 -6.10 0.24
CA GLN A 38 -4.55 -5.03 -0.01
C GLN A 38 -3.32 -5.17 0.90
N CYS A 39 -3.50 -5.31 2.21
CA CYS A 39 -2.40 -5.49 3.16
C CYS A 39 -1.62 -6.78 2.90
N ARG A 40 -2.33 -7.88 2.63
CA ARG A 40 -1.69 -9.16 2.30
C ARG A 40 -0.82 -9.04 1.05
N ASP A 41 -1.34 -8.48 -0.04
CA ASP A 41 -0.61 -8.36 -1.30
C ASP A 41 0.59 -7.44 -1.15
N ARG A 42 0.45 -6.36 -0.37
CA ARG A 42 1.55 -5.45 -0.04
C ARG A 42 2.66 -6.16 0.73
N PHE A 43 2.30 -6.98 1.72
CA PHE A 43 3.25 -7.79 2.49
C PHE A 43 3.96 -8.83 1.62
N VAL A 44 3.22 -9.56 0.79
CA VAL A 44 3.78 -10.62 -0.08
C VAL A 44 4.77 -10.05 -1.09
N ALA A 45 4.48 -8.86 -1.62
CA ALA A 45 5.38 -8.18 -2.54
C ALA A 45 6.72 -7.76 -1.87
N HIS A 46 6.68 -7.29 -0.61
CA HIS A 46 7.84 -6.74 0.08
C HIS A 46 7.86 -7.09 1.58
N PRO A 47 8.02 -8.37 1.96
CA PRO A 47 7.93 -8.80 3.35
C PRO A 47 9.00 -8.16 4.26
N HIS A 48 10.18 -7.83 3.74
CA HIS A 48 11.27 -7.21 4.49
C HIS A 48 10.96 -5.79 4.99
N LEU A 49 9.93 -5.13 4.43
CA LEU A 49 9.47 -3.83 4.94
C LEU A 49 8.76 -3.96 6.29
N TYR A 50 8.26 -5.16 6.62
CA TYR A 50 7.39 -5.41 7.78
C TYR A 50 8.00 -6.38 8.78
N VAL A 51 8.84 -7.29 8.32
CA VAL A 51 9.50 -8.32 9.13
C VAL A 51 11.00 -8.11 9.08
N GLY A 52 11.56 -7.75 10.22
CA GLY A 52 13.01 -7.59 10.37
C GLY A 52 13.77 -8.92 10.41
N LEU A 53 15.07 -8.84 10.31
CA LEU A 53 16.00 -9.95 10.54
C LEU A 53 16.46 -9.95 12.01
N PRO A 54 17.03 -11.06 12.52
CA PRO A 54 17.60 -11.09 13.85
C PRO A 54 18.59 -9.92 14.08
N GLY A 55 18.33 -9.11 15.12
CA GLY A 55 19.12 -7.93 15.44
C GLY A 55 18.83 -6.67 14.61
N ARG A 56 17.89 -6.72 13.65
CA ARG A 56 17.54 -5.58 12.79
C ARG A 56 16.03 -5.48 12.58
N LYS A 57 15.46 -4.35 12.97
CA LYS A 57 14.03 -4.06 12.74
C LYS A 57 13.77 -3.71 11.28
N ALA A 58 12.58 -4.09 10.80
CA ALA A 58 12.10 -3.64 9.51
C ALA A 58 11.68 -2.16 9.55
N PRO A 59 11.67 -1.43 8.41
CA PRO A 59 11.25 -0.03 8.36
C PRO A 59 9.91 0.25 9.02
N LYS A 60 8.92 -0.62 8.83
CA LYS A 60 7.61 -0.49 9.47
C LYS A 60 7.68 -0.69 11.00
N GLN A 61 8.50 -1.61 11.48
CA GLN A 61 8.71 -1.86 12.90
C GLN A 61 9.47 -0.69 13.59
N GLU A 62 10.20 0.12 12.82
CA GLU A 62 10.84 1.35 13.29
C GLU A 62 9.86 2.54 13.33
N GLY A 63 8.61 2.34 12.89
CA GLY A 63 7.62 3.40 12.83
C GLY A 63 7.81 4.38 11.67
N ARG A 64 8.54 3.99 10.62
CA ARG A 64 8.74 4.85 9.45
C ARG A 64 7.44 5.03 8.68
N GLU A 65 7.28 6.22 8.13
CA GLU A 65 6.28 6.54 7.11
C GLU A 65 7.01 7.10 5.88
N VAL A 66 6.55 6.73 4.69
CA VAL A 66 7.07 7.23 3.42
C VAL A 66 5.93 7.87 2.66
N LEU A 67 5.69 9.15 2.93
CA LEU A 67 4.59 9.89 2.31
C LEU A 67 4.93 10.28 0.88
N LYS A 68 4.02 9.92 -0.03
CA LYS A 68 4.05 10.30 -1.43
C LYS A 68 2.86 11.19 -1.76
N ARG A 69 3.13 12.22 -2.56
CA ARG A 69 2.09 13.07 -3.14
C ARG A 69 2.09 12.90 -4.66
N ARG A 70 0.92 12.63 -5.22
CA ARG A 70 0.71 12.49 -6.66
C ARG A 70 -0.38 13.44 -7.12
N ARG A 71 -0.17 13.98 -8.31
CA ARG A 71 -1.15 14.80 -9.04
C ARG A 71 -1.41 14.14 -10.37
N LEU A 72 -2.67 13.91 -10.67
CA LEU A 72 -3.13 13.33 -11.91
C LEU A 72 -3.99 14.36 -12.61
N HIS A 73 -3.83 14.44 -13.93
CA HIS A 73 -4.73 15.19 -14.80
C HIS A 73 -5.55 14.20 -15.61
N LEU A 74 -6.85 14.38 -15.57
CA LEU A 74 -7.81 13.51 -16.24
C LEU A 74 -8.45 14.25 -17.44
N ASP A 75 -8.51 13.57 -18.56
CA ASP A 75 -9.18 14.05 -19.76
C ASP A 75 -10.11 12.96 -20.29
N PRO A 76 -11.42 13.18 -20.31
CA PRO A 76 -12.17 14.38 -19.89
C PRO A 76 -12.19 14.60 -18.37
N ALA A 77 -12.57 15.81 -17.95
CA ALA A 77 -12.75 16.14 -16.53
C ALA A 77 -13.87 15.31 -15.89
N LEU A 78 -13.73 15.04 -14.58
CA LEU A 78 -14.75 14.38 -13.78
C LEU A 78 -15.95 15.30 -13.54
N SER A 79 -17.16 14.75 -13.57
CA SER A 79 -18.31 15.41 -12.96
C SER A 79 -18.15 15.47 -11.44
N SER A 80 -18.88 16.36 -10.77
CA SER A 80 -18.86 16.46 -9.30
C SER A 80 -19.22 15.14 -8.61
N GLU A 81 -20.16 14.39 -9.17
CA GLU A 81 -20.56 13.08 -8.67
C GLU A 81 -19.45 12.03 -8.82
N GLN A 82 -18.82 11.99 -9.99
CA GLN A 82 -17.68 11.09 -10.26
C GLN A 82 -16.49 11.41 -9.37
N ALA A 83 -16.18 12.68 -9.17
CA ALA A 83 -15.11 13.14 -8.29
C ALA A 83 -15.35 12.73 -6.84
N SER A 84 -16.60 12.84 -6.36
CA SER A 84 -16.98 12.39 -5.00
C SER A 84 -16.83 10.88 -4.86
N LEU A 85 -17.37 10.10 -5.78
CA LEU A 85 -17.25 8.63 -5.77
C LEU A 85 -15.80 8.17 -5.77
N LEU A 86 -14.97 8.79 -6.61
CA LEU A 86 -13.53 8.47 -6.67
C LEU A 86 -12.84 8.81 -5.36
N SER A 87 -13.08 9.99 -4.81
CA SER A 87 -12.49 10.42 -3.53
C SER A 87 -12.89 9.52 -2.38
N ASP A 88 -14.17 9.17 -2.27
CA ASP A 88 -14.70 8.31 -1.22
C ASP A 88 -14.09 6.90 -1.30
N ALA A 89 -14.04 6.33 -2.50
CA ALA A 89 -13.49 5.00 -2.70
C ALA A 89 -11.97 4.94 -2.42
N LEU A 90 -11.20 5.94 -2.84
CA LEU A 90 -9.78 6.00 -2.54
C LEU A 90 -9.49 6.24 -1.05
N ALA A 91 -10.33 7.02 -0.38
CA ALA A 91 -10.20 7.28 1.05
C ALA A 91 -10.41 6.02 1.92
N THR A 92 -11.08 4.98 1.40
CA THR A 92 -11.23 3.70 2.10
C THR A 92 -9.97 2.84 2.08
N MET A 93 -9.01 3.13 1.21
CA MET A 93 -7.77 2.34 1.11
C MET A 93 -6.86 2.59 2.30
N THR A 94 -6.35 1.51 2.88
CA THR A 94 -5.34 1.59 3.94
C THR A 94 -4.08 2.27 3.41
N GLY A 95 -3.64 3.34 4.07
CA GLY A 95 -2.44 4.09 3.69
C GLY A 95 -2.70 5.35 2.86
N VAL A 96 -3.89 5.54 2.31
CA VAL A 96 -4.27 6.80 1.68
C VAL A 96 -4.60 7.81 2.78
N LYS A 97 -3.88 8.92 2.80
CA LYS A 97 -4.00 9.96 3.84
C LYS A 97 -4.90 11.11 3.42
N LYS A 98 -4.83 11.52 2.15
CA LYS A 98 -5.61 12.62 1.59
C LYS A 98 -5.93 12.33 0.14
N VAL A 99 -7.15 12.65 -0.26
CA VAL A 99 -7.61 12.65 -1.64
C VAL A 99 -8.34 13.95 -1.90
N PHE A 100 -8.06 14.57 -3.01
CA PHE A 100 -8.79 15.71 -3.54
C PHE A 100 -9.02 15.47 -5.03
N ALA A 101 -10.28 15.49 -5.45
CA ALA A 101 -10.66 15.34 -6.85
C ALA A 101 -11.64 16.45 -7.24
N GLU A 102 -11.29 17.22 -8.25
CA GLU A 102 -12.14 18.30 -8.78
C GLU A 102 -11.83 18.52 -10.26
N GLY A 103 -12.83 18.43 -11.09
CA GLY A 103 -12.71 18.63 -12.53
C GLY A 103 -11.71 17.65 -13.16
N ASP A 104 -10.66 18.18 -13.74
CA ASP A 104 -9.58 17.39 -14.37
C ASP A 104 -8.45 17.00 -13.41
N LYS A 105 -8.50 17.44 -12.15
CA LYS A 105 -7.41 17.27 -11.17
C LYS A 105 -7.74 16.25 -10.09
N VAL A 106 -6.83 15.33 -9.87
CA VAL A 106 -6.84 14.43 -8.72
C VAL A 106 -5.50 14.54 -8.01
N GLU A 107 -5.53 14.97 -6.75
CA GLU A 107 -4.36 14.97 -5.88
C GLU A 107 -4.54 13.92 -4.78
N LEU A 108 -3.51 13.12 -4.55
CA LEU A 108 -3.51 12.15 -3.47
C LEU A 108 -2.19 12.16 -2.70
N THR A 109 -2.30 11.89 -1.40
CA THR A 109 -1.17 11.69 -0.52
C THR A 109 -1.35 10.34 0.16
N TYR A 110 -0.34 9.48 0.11
CA TYR A 110 -0.39 8.13 0.66
C TYR A 110 0.95 7.72 1.28
N ASP A 111 0.91 6.74 2.17
CA ASP A 111 2.10 6.12 2.75
C ASP A 111 2.51 4.90 1.91
N LEU A 112 3.68 4.98 1.28
CA LEU A 112 4.22 3.91 0.44
C LEU A 112 4.45 2.60 1.19
N LEU A 113 4.62 2.63 2.51
CA LEU A 113 4.70 1.43 3.32
C LEU A 113 3.35 0.72 3.52
N LEU A 114 2.23 1.38 3.24
CA LEU A 114 0.88 0.82 3.40
C LEU A 114 0.20 0.51 2.07
N VAL A 115 0.48 1.30 1.04
CA VAL A 115 -0.13 1.16 -0.27
C VAL A 115 0.83 1.62 -1.36
N SER A 116 0.85 0.91 -2.50
CA SER A 116 1.63 1.30 -3.67
C SER A 116 0.78 2.10 -4.68
N ALA A 117 1.46 2.81 -5.59
CA ALA A 117 0.79 3.45 -6.72
C ALA A 117 0.00 2.45 -7.57
N GLU A 118 0.57 1.27 -7.79
CA GLU A 118 -0.08 0.18 -8.53
C GLU A 118 -1.40 -0.27 -7.89
N GLN A 119 -1.45 -0.41 -6.56
CA GLN A 119 -2.68 -0.75 -5.85
C GLN A 119 -3.73 0.37 -5.95
N ILE A 120 -3.29 1.62 -5.88
CA ILE A 120 -4.17 2.79 -6.06
C ILE A 120 -4.71 2.82 -7.51
N GLU A 121 -3.86 2.59 -8.50
CA GLU A 121 -4.21 2.52 -9.91
C GLU A 121 -5.23 1.41 -10.20
N ALA A 122 -5.01 0.23 -9.62
CA ALA A 122 -5.96 -0.89 -9.73
C ALA A 122 -7.34 -0.52 -9.14
N LYS A 123 -7.35 0.20 -8.01
CA LYS A 123 -8.60 0.68 -7.40
C LYS A 123 -9.31 1.72 -8.25
N ILE A 124 -8.55 2.66 -8.82
CA ILE A 124 -9.11 3.65 -9.76
C ILE A 124 -9.68 2.95 -10.99
N ALA A 125 -8.95 1.96 -11.53
CA ALA A 125 -9.43 1.18 -12.67
C ALA A 125 -10.75 0.44 -12.37
N GLU A 126 -10.86 -0.16 -11.19
CA GLU A 126 -12.10 -0.80 -10.71
C GLU A 126 -13.28 0.17 -10.69
N ILE A 127 -13.07 1.38 -10.15
CA ILE A 127 -14.09 2.43 -10.09
C ILE A 127 -14.46 2.91 -11.51
N CYS A 128 -13.46 3.12 -12.37
CA CYS A 128 -13.66 3.58 -13.73
C CYS A 128 -14.40 2.56 -14.61
N LEU A 129 -14.22 1.26 -14.37
CA LEU A 129 -15.04 0.23 -15.02
C LEU A 129 -16.53 0.37 -14.68
N CYS A 130 -16.84 0.78 -13.44
CA CYS A 130 -18.19 1.06 -13.00
C CYS A 130 -18.76 2.36 -13.60
N LEU A 131 -17.91 3.34 -13.93
CA LEU A 131 -18.30 4.63 -14.47
C LEU A 131 -18.43 4.66 -16.02
N GLY A 132 -17.98 3.62 -16.72
CA GLY A 132 -18.09 3.43 -18.17
C GLY A 132 -17.09 4.22 -19.02
N ASN A 133 -16.71 3.62 -20.16
CA ASN A 133 -16.01 4.18 -21.33
C ASN A 133 -14.63 4.86 -21.17
N GLY A 134 -13.58 4.13 -21.51
CA GLY A 134 -12.30 4.71 -21.96
C GLY A 134 -11.37 5.30 -20.88
N TRP A 135 -11.75 5.30 -19.61
CA TRP A 135 -11.00 5.87 -18.51
C TRP A 135 -9.72 5.08 -18.17
N LEU A 136 -9.74 3.76 -18.34
CA LEU A 136 -8.66 2.85 -17.98
C LEU A 136 -7.33 3.15 -18.68
N GLU A 137 -7.36 3.47 -19.96
CA GLU A 137 -6.14 3.73 -20.73
C GLU A 137 -5.49 5.07 -20.35
N ARG A 138 -6.28 6.06 -19.97
CA ARG A 138 -5.82 7.42 -19.68
C ARG A 138 -5.19 7.56 -18.30
N ILE A 139 -5.71 6.86 -17.31
CA ILE A 139 -5.14 6.85 -15.95
C ILE A 139 -3.82 6.08 -15.90
N ARG A 140 -3.68 5.05 -16.72
CA ARG A 140 -2.49 4.20 -16.80
C ARG A 140 -1.21 4.95 -17.14
N TYR A 141 -1.30 6.06 -17.88
CA TYR A 141 -0.16 6.91 -18.23
C TYR A 141 0.21 7.96 -17.16
N ALA A 142 -0.65 8.17 -16.17
CA ALA A 142 -0.46 9.21 -15.17
C ALA A 142 0.43 8.78 -13.98
N PHE A 143 0.65 7.47 -13.80
CA PHE A 143 1.49 6.93 -12.73
C PHE A 143 2.88 6.55 -13.23
N VAL A 144 3.90 7.09 -12.58
CA VAL A 144 5.30 6.74 -12.83
C VAL A 144 5.72 5.70 -11.78
N HIS A 145 5.56 4.41 -12.10
CA HIS A 145 5.88 3.29 -11.21
C HIS A 145 7.36 3.19 -10.84
N TYR A 146 8.24 3.57 -11.76
CA TYR A 146 9.68 3.35 -11.65
C TYR A 146 10.32 3.96 -10.40
N GLN A 147 9.88 5.15 -9.96
CA GLN A 147 10.45 5.79 -8.78
C GLN A 147 10.07 5.10 -7.46
N GLU A 148 8.90 4.50 -7.40
CA GLU A 148 8.45 3.80 -6.19
C GLU A 148 9.17 2.47 -5.98
N GLU A 149 9.41 1.72 -7.03
CA GLU A 149 10.19 0.47 -6.97
C GLU A 149 11.61 0.73 -6.48
N CYS A 150 12.27 1.79 -6.95
CA CYS A 150 13.59 2.17 -6.46
C CYS A 150 13.58 2.59 -4.99
N GLU A 151 12.56 3.31 -4.53
CA GLU A 151 12.46 3.73 -3.13
C GLU A 151 12.17 2.56 -2.19
N VAL A 152 11.30 1.64 -2.60
CA VAL A 152 11.04 0.40 -1.86
C VAL A 152 12.30 -0.46 -1.78
N GLY A 153 13.01 -0.62 -2.90
CA GLY A 153 14.29 -1.32 -2.95
C GLY A 153 15.33 -0.70 -2.00
N ASN A 154 15.45 0.62 -1.96
CA ASN A 154 16.35 1.32 -1.05
C ASN A 154 15.98 1.16 0.42
N LEU A 155 14.70 0.95 0.74
CA LEU A 155 14.25 0.66 2.11
C LEU A 155 14.54 -0.77 2.53
N GLU A 156 14.55 -1.71 1.58
CA GLU A 156 14.87 -3.12 1.82
C GLU A 156 16.39 -3.35 1.95
N VAL A 157 17.17 -2.71 1.09
CA VAL A 157 18.63 -2.84 1.02
C VAL A 157 19.30 -1.72 1.81
N GLN A 158 19.29 -1.81 3.11
CA GLN A 158 20.33 -1.18 3.92
C GLN A 158 21.42 -2.23 4.17
N GLU A 159 22.33 -2.40 3.23
CA GLU A 159 23.54 -3.18 3.50
C GLU A 159 24.34 -2.52 4.64
N PRO A 160 24.82 -3.29 5.61
CA PRO A 160 25.81 -2.78 6.53
C PRO A 160 27.05 -2.46 5.70
N HIS A 161 27.46 -1.20 5.63
CA HIS A 161 28.82 -0.87 5.26
C HIS A 161 29.73 -1.53 6.29
N VAL A 162 30.22 -2.72 5.95
CA VAL A 162 31.38 -3.29 6.63
C VAL A 162 32.55 -2.40 6.22
N TYR A 163 32.88 -1.44 7.07
CA TYR A 163 34.17 -0.81 7.03
C TYR A 163 35.20 -1.90 7.33
N GLY A 164 35.72 -2.49 6.28
CA GLY A 164 36.96 -3.25 6.33
C GLY A 164 38.09 -2.29 6.68
N GLY A 165 38.30 -2.09 7.98
CA GLY A 165 39.51 -1.45 8.48
C GLY A 165 40.69 -2.34 8.13
N GLY A 166 41.48 -1.92 7.14
CA GLY A 166 42.77 -2.53 6.84
C GLY A 166 43.77 -2.36 7.98
N ARG A 167 44.46 -3.46 8.22
CA ARG A 167 45.94 -3.51 8.46
C ARG A 167 46.36 -4.93 8.29
#